data_ca71e2805261566b21618734350cc4cf
#
_entry.id   ca71e2805261566b21618734350cc4cf
#
_cell.length_a   1.000
_cell.length_b   1.000
_cell.length_c   1.000
_cell.angle_alpha   90.00
_cell.angle_beta   90.00
_cell.angle_gamma   90.00
#
_symmetry.space_group_name_H-M   'P 1'
#
loop_
_entity.id
_entity.type
_entity.pdbx_description
1 polymer ?
#
loop_
_entity_poly.entity_id
_entity_poly.type
_entity_poly.pdbx_seq_one_letter_code
_entity_poly.pdbx_strand_id
1 'polypeptide(L)'
;DGVITIGGLGPTDDDLTREAIAAVLNEPLVLDEGEAARLKAFFAARGRDANERQLRQAMRPASAQPIPNPHGTAPGLYAERHGKPIIAMPGPPNEFQPMATDHVLPRLAARTGGRVIRSRVLRLCGIGESDAEAQLHDLIASENPTLAPLAKLGEVHFRITARADSPEQAEQLIAAMEREVRARLGAYIFGADDATLEQAVVQSLIAAGQSLVVAESCTGGLLANRITNVP
;
A
#
# COMPACT_ATOMS: atom_id res chain seq x y z
N ASP A 1 -10.67 -14.06 -3.84
CA ASP A 1 -9.34 -14.54 -3.42
C ASP A 1 -8.39 -14.51 -4.62
N GLY A 2 -7.11 -14.19 -4.37
CA GLY A 2 -6.03 -14.18 -5.35
C GLY A 2 -4.68 -14.09 -4.67
N VAL A 3 -3.61 -14.19 -5.44
CA VAL A 3 -2.23 -14.07 -4.94
C VAL A 3 -1.54 -12.94 -5.68
N ILE A 4 -0.89 -12.06 -4.94
CA ILE A 4 -0.01 -11.02 -5.48
C ILE A 4 1.36 -11.23 -4.88
N THR A 5 2.39 -11.34 -5.73
CA THR A 5 3.79 -11.45 -5.33
C THR A 5 4.58 -10.25 -5.84
N ILE A 6 5.57 -9.82 -5.09
CA ILE A 6 6.47 -8.72 -5.46
C ILE A 6 7.90 -9.22 -5.35
N GLY A 7 8.66 -9.13 -6.45
CA GLY A 7 10.04 -9.62 -6.58
C GLY A 7 10.17 -10.98 -7.28
N GLY A 8 11.42 -11.43 -7.46
CA GLY A 8 11.78 -12.72 -8.06
C GLY A 8 11.51 -12.83 -9.56
N LEU A 9 11.43 -11.69 -10.28
CA LEU A 9 11.25 -11.62 -11.74
C LEU A 9 12.51 -11.16 -12.50
N GLY A 10 13.59 -10.94 -11.80
CA GLY A 10 14.88 -10.54 -12.39
C GLY A 10 15.56 -11.64 -13.20
N PRO A 11 16.82 -11.41 -13.61
CA PRO A 11 17.59 -12.34 -14.44
C PRO A 11 18.47 -13.29 -13.63
N THR A 12 18.49 -13.20 -12.29
CA THR A 12 19.39 -13.96 -11.43
C THR A 12 18.84 -15.34 -11.08
N ASP A 13 19.68 -16.22 -10.55
CA ASP A 13 19.29 -17.61 -10.34
C ASP A 13 18.35 -17.80 -9.13
N ASP A 14 18.28 -16.81 -8.26
CA ASP A 14 17.34 -16.71 -7.14
C ASP A 14 15.98 -16.09 -7.52
N ASP A 15 15.85 -15.56 -8.75
CA ASP A 15 14.59 -15.08 -9.30
C ASP A 15 13.73 -16.26 -9.80
N LEU A 16 12.95 -16.85 -8.91
CA LEU A 16 12.21 -18.09 -9.16
C LEU A 16 10.69 -17.90 -9.27
N THR A 17 10.19 -16.67 -9.24
CA THR A 17 8.73 -16.39 -9.23
C THR A 17 8.04 -16.89 -10.49
N ARG A 18 8.66 -16.77 -11.68
CA ARG A 18 8.10 -17.29 -12.95
C ARG A 18 7.97 -18.80 -12.92
N GLU A 19 9.01 -19.46 -12.47
CA GLU A 19 9.10 -20.93 -12.36
C GLU A 19 8.09 -21.46 -11.34
N ALA A 20 7.94 -20.78 -10.21
CA ALA A 20 6.95 -21.12 -9.20
C ALA A 20 5.52 -21.00 -9.73
N ILE A 21 5.21 -19.92 -10.46
CA ILE A 21 3.88 -19.73 -11.09
C ILE A 21 3.66 -20.80 -12.16
N ALA A 22 4.65 -21.10 -13.01
CA ALA A 22 4.57 -22.15 -14.00
C ALA A 22 4.30 -23.52 -13.37
N ALA A 23 4.97 -23.85 -12.29
CA ALA A 23 4.74 -25.08 -11.53
C ALA A 23 3.32 -25.14 -10.94
N VAL A 24 2.84 -24.05 -10.36
CA VAL A 24 1.47 -23.95 -9.82
C VAL A 24 0.43 -24.14 -10.92
N LEU A 25 0.65 -23.58 -12.12
CA LEU A 25 -0.24 -23.71 -13.28
C LEU A 25 -0.10 -25.08 -13.97
N ASN A 26 0.96 -25.83 -13.68
CA ASN A 26 1.37 -27.03 -14.42
C ASN A 26 1.59 -26.75 -15.91
N GLU A 27 2.29 -25.67 -16.22
CA GLU A 27 2.54 -25.19 -17.57
C GLU A 27 4.04 -25.01 -17.82
N PRO A 28 4.51 -25.16 -19.08
CA PRO A 28 5.87 -24.80 -19.45
C PRO A 28 6.05 -23.28 -19.45
N LEU A 29 7.29 -22.86 -19.25
CA LEU A 29 7.71 -21.50 -19.56
C LEU A 29 7.92 -21.37 -21.08
N VAL A 30 7.34 -20.35 -21.68
CA VAL A 30 7.49 -20.00 -23.07
C VAL A 30 8.08 -18.60 -23.22
N LEU A 31 8.82 -18.35 -24.29
CA LEU A 31 9.34 -17.04 -24.59
C LEU A 31 8.22 -16.15 -25.12
N ASP A 32 8.06 -14.97 -24.50
CA ASP A 32 7.25 -13.89 -25.06
C ASP A 32 8.08 -13.06 -26.04
N GLU A 33 7.80 -13.18 -27.32
CA GLU A 33 8.58 -12.52 -28.38
C GLU A 33 8.48 -10.99 -28.29
N GLY A 34 7.34 -10.45 -27.85
CA GLY A 34 7.17 -9.01 -27.66
C GLY A 34 8.07 -8.47 -26.55
N GLU A 35 8.08 -9.15 -25.41
CA GLU A 35 8.95 -8.79 -24.29
C GLU A 35 10.43 -9.03 -24.61
N ALA A 36 10.76 -10.09 -25.34
CA ALA A 36 12.13 -10.33 -25.79
C ALA A 36 12.62 -9.22 -26.73
N ALA A 37 11.79 -8.78 -27.68
CA ALA A 37 12.11 -7.66 -28.56
C ALA A 37 12.27 -6.34 -27.79
N ARG A 38 11.40 -6.08 -26.81
CA ARG A 38 11.49 -4.91 -25.91
C ARG A 38 12.80 -4.90 -25.13
N LEU A 39 13.19 -6.04 -24.55
CA LEU A 39 14.44 -6.16 -23.82
C LEU A 39 15.67 -5.96 -24.72
N LYS A 40 15.67 -6.54 -25.91
CA LYS A 40 16.76 -6.30 -26.89
C LYS A 40 16.89 -4.83 -27.23
N ALA A 41 15.78 -4.14 -27.52
CA ALA A 41 15.76 -2.72 -27.78
C ALA A 41 16.24 -1.88 -26.59
N PHE A 42 15.83 -2.25 -25.37
CA PHE A 42 16.23 -1.58 -24.14
C PHE A 42 17.76 -1.62 -23.93
N PHE A 43 18.40 -2.79 -24.17
CA PHE A 43 19.84 -2.94 -24.03
C PHE A 43 20.59 -2.30 -25.19
N ALA A 44 20.10 -2.44 -26.43
CA ALA A 44 20.68 -1.80 -27.60
C ALA A 44 20.74 -0.27 -27.48
N ALA A 45 19.70 0.36 -26.94
CA ALA A 45 19.68 1.81 -26.66
C ALA A 45 20.78 2.25 -25.67
N ARG A 46 21.40 1.30 -24.95
CA ARG A 46 22.50 1.52 -23.99
C ARG A 46 23.85 0.99 -24.52
N GLY A 47 23.93 0.71 -25.83
CA GLY A 47 25.14 0.20 -26.49
C GLY A 47 25.52 -1.23 -26.05
N ARG A 48 24.55 -2.07 -25.66
CA ARG A 48 24.77 -3.44 -25.17
C ARG A 48 23.79 -4.39 -25.83
N ASP A 49 24.19 -5.66 -26.01
CA ASP A 49 23.28 -6.72 -26.40
C ASP A 49 22.68 -7.40 -25.18
N ALA A 50 21.42 -7.79 -25.28
CA ALA A 50 20.76 -8.59 -24.27
C ALA A 50 21.32 -10.03 -24.31
N ASN A 51 21.89 -10.50 -23.21
CA ASN A 51 22.37 -11.88 -23.07
C ASN A 51 21.21 -12.83 -22.69
N GLU A 52 21.49 -14.14 -22.74
CA GLU A 52 20.49 -15.20 -22.44
C GLU A 52 19.84 -15.03 -21.05
N ARG A 53 20.64 -14.68 -20.02
CA ARG A 53 20.10 -14.43 -18.67
C ARG A 53 19.11 -13.27 -18.64
N GLN A 54 19.42 -12.20 -19.36
CA GLN A 54 18.52 -11.04 -19.47
C GLN A 54 17.23 -11.40 -20.23
N LEU A 55 17.34 -12.22 -21.29
CA LEU A 55 16.18 -12.70 -22.05
C LEU A 55 15.31 -13.69 -21.26
N ARG A 56 15.83 -14.34 -20.21
CA ARG A 56 15.02 -15.13 -19.28
C ARG A 56 13.87 -14.32 -18.67
N GLN A 57 14.02 -13.02 -18.52
CA GLN A 57 12.96 -12.13 -18.02
C GLN A 57 11.74 -12.07 -18.96
N ALA A 58 11.92 -12.41 -20.24
CA ALA A 58 10.83 -12.51 -21.21
C ALA A 58 10.12 -13.88 -21.20
N MET A 59 10.56 -14.81 -20.36
CA MET A 59 9.88 -16.09 -20.20
C MET A 59 8.64 -15.94 -19.32
N ARG A 60 7.55 -16.65 -19.66
CA ARG A 60 6.31 -16.70 -18.88
C ARG A 60 5.64 -18.05 -18.96
N PRO A 61 4.78 -18.42 -18.01
CA PRO A 61 3.87 -19.56 -18.18
C PRO A 61 3.00 -19.35 -19.46
N ALA A 62 2.69 -20.44 -20.14
CA ALA A 62 2.05 -20.38 -21.45
C ALA A 62 0.72 -19.56 -21.44
N SER A 63 -0.09 -19.70 -20.40
CA SER A 63 -1.37 -18.97 -20.25
C SER A 63 -1.21 -17.58 -19.64
N ALA A 64 -0.09 -17.26 -19.01
CA ALA A 64 0.12 -15.97 -18.36
C ALA A 64 0.24 -14.83 -19.39
N GLN A 65 -0.20 -13.64 -18.99
CA GLN A 65 -0.07 -12.41 -19.76
C GLN A 65 1.01 -11.52 -19.12
N PRO A 66 1.89 -10.90 -19.91
CA PRO A 66 2.82 -9.93 -19.38
C PRO A 66 2.10 -8.66 -18.94
N ILE A 67 2.55 -8.07 -17.84
CA ILE A 67 2.16 -6.72 -17.40
C ILE A 67 3.31 -5.79 -17.79
N PRO A 68 3.04 -4.72 -18.58
CA PRO A 68 4.08 -3.81 -19.03
C PRO A 68 4.84 -3.15 -17.88
N ASN A 69 6.17 -3.06 -18.01
CA ASN A 69 7.05 -2.36 -17.07
C ASN A 69 7.83 -1.27 -17.83
N PRO A 70 7.37 -0.01 -17.81
CA PRO A 70 8.09 1.08 -18.49
C PRO A 70 9.34 1.55 -17.74
N HIS A 71 9.47 1.21 -16.46
CA HIS A 71 10.55 1.69 -15.58
C HIS A 71 11.68 0.68 -15.35
N GLY A 72 11.53 -0.55 -15.83
CA GLY A 72 12.52 -1.62 -15.64
C GLY A 72 12.55 -2.64 -16.77
N THR A 73 13.35 -3.70 -16.55
CA THR A 73 13.55 -4.75 -17.55
C THR A 73 12.57 -5.91 -17.40
N ALA A 74 12.21 -6.30 -16.17
CA ALA A 74 11.34 -7.43 -15.91
C ALA A 74 9.87 -7.04 -16.08
N PRO A 75 9.11 -7.64 -17.01
CA PRO A 75 7.67 -7.48 -17.04
C PRO A 75 7.04 -8.12 -15.80
N GLY A 76 5.86 -7.65 -15.39
CA GLY A 76 5.04 -8.40 -14.47
C GLY A 76 4.29 -9.54 -15.18
N LEU A 77 3.61 -10.38 -14.40
CA LEU A 77 2.84 -11.50 -14.91
C LEU A 77 1.42 -11.48 -14.32
N TYR A 78 0.45 -11.72 -15.17
CA TYR A 78 -0.93 -11.98 -14.79
C TYR A 78 -1.34 -13.36 -15.28
N ALA A 79 -1.75 -14.23 -14.38
CA ALA A 79 -2.27 -15.55 -14.69
C ALA A 79 -3.51 -15.83 -13.85
N GLU A 80 -4.26 -16.87 -14.21
CA GLU A 80 -5.41 -17.32 -13.45
C GLU A 80 -5.39 -18.83 -13.23
N ARG A 81 -5.77 -19.26 -12.03
CA ARG A 81 -6.03 -20.68 -11.74
C ARG A 81 -7.37 -20.79 -11.02
N HIS A 82 -8.27 -21.62 -11.57
CA HIS A 82 -9.62 -21.82 -11.04
C HIS A 82 -10.38 -20.49 -10.81
N GLY A 83 -10.24 -19.54 -11.74
CA GLY A 83 -10.86 -18.22 -11.64
C GLY A 83 -10.23 -17.28 -10.59
N LYS A 84 -9.12 -17.67 -9.96
CA LYS A 84 -8.38 -16.84 -9.00
C LYS A 84 -7.15 -16.23 -9.66
N PRO A 85 -6.93 -14.91 -9.56
CA PRO A 85 -5.77 -14.26 -10.16
C PRO A 85 -4.49 -14.60 -9.40
N ILE A 86 -3.43 -14.81 -10.16
CA ILE A 86 -2.04 -14.90 -9.71
C ILE A 86 -1.28 -13.79 -10.42
N ILE A 87 -0.75 -12.86 -9.65
CA ILE A 87 -0.12 -11.64 -10.16
C ILE A 87 1.29 -11.57 -9.58
N ALA A 88 2.27 -11.32 -10.44
CA ALA A 88 3.63 -11.07 -10.00
C ALA A 88 4.14 -9.74 -10.57
N MET A 89 4.83 -8.96 -9.75
CA MET A 89 5.42 -7.67 -10.13
C MET A 89 6.88 -7.61 -9.67
N PRO A 90 7.74 -6.80 -10.33
CA PRO A 90 9.11 -6.56 -9.91
C PRO A 90 9.21 -6.04 -8.47
N GLY A 91 10.40 -6.18 -7.84
CA GLY A 91 10.65 -5.76 -6.46
C GLY A 91 10.74 -4.24 -6.23
N PRO A 92 11.41 -3.47 -7.10
CA PRO A 92 11.63 -2.04 -6.87
C PRO A 92 10.32 -1.24 -6.84
N PRO A 93 10.08 -0.37 -5.82
CA PRO A 93 8.84 0.41 -5.68
C PRO A 93 8.52 1.29 -6.90
N ASN A 94 9.54 1.90 -7.51
CA ASN A 94 9.39 2.72 -8.72
C ASN A 94 8.93 1.93 -9.96
N GLU A 95 9.03 0.60 -9.93
CA GLU A 95 8.54 -0.30 -10.97
C GLU A 95 7.15 -0.83 -10.63
N PHE A 96 6.99 -1.49 -9.47
CA PHE A 96 5.72 -2.16 -9.17
C PHE A 96 4.57 -1.19 -8.85
N GLN A 97 4.83 -0.01 -8.27
CA GLN A 97 3.75 0.92 -7.93
C GLN A 97 2.98 1.43 -9.15
N PRO A 98 3.64 1.94 -10.22
CA PRO A 98 2.94 2.28 -11.47
C PRO A 98 2.24 1.07 -12.09
N MET A 99 2.89 -0.09 -12.14
CA MET A 99 2.29 -1.32 -12.68
C MET A 99 1.02 -1.72 -11.92
N ALA A 100 1.06 -1.63 -10.58
CA ALA A 100 -0.11 -1.88 -9.75
C ALA A 100 -1.24 -0.90 -10.06
N THR A 101 -0.95 0.38 -10.11
CA THR A 101 -1.95 1.44 -10.34
C THR A 101 -2.57 1.35 -11.72
N ASP A 102 -1.74 1.18 -12.76
CA ASP A 102 -2.20 1.31 -14.15
C ASP A 102 -2.77 0.00 -14.71
N HIS A 103 -2.31 -1.15 -14.20
CA HIS A 103 -2.66 -2.45 -14.81
C HIS A 103 -3.32 -3.44 -13.85
N VAL A 104 -2.89 -3.50 -12.58
CA VAL A 104 -3.37 -4.53 -11.64
C VAL A 104 -4.65 -4.09 -10.95
N LEU A 105 -4.66 -2.91 -10.33
CA LEU A 105 -5.82 -2.42 -9.59
C LEU A 105 -7.09 -2.30 -10.45
N PRO A 106 -7.04 -1.80 -11.71
CA PRO A 106 -8.22 -1.77 -12.57
C PRO A 106 -8.77 -3.16 -12.89
N ARG A 107 -7.88 -4.15 -13.14
CA ARG A 107 -8.29 -5.55 -13.39
C ARG A 107 -8.95 -6.17 -12.16
N LEU A 108 -8.41 -5.90 -10.98
CA LEU A 108 -9.00 -6.40 -9.72
C LEU A 108 -10.32 -5.71 -9.41
N ALA A 109 -10.42 -4.39 -9.62
CA ALA A 109 -11.66 -3.64 -9.42
C ALA A 109 -12.80 -4.16 -10.30
N ALA A 110 -12.52 -4.50 -11.57
CA ALA A 110 -13.51 -5.10 -12.47
C ALA A 110 -14.05 -6.45 -11.95
N ARG A 111 -13.29 -7.16 -11.11
CA ARG A 111 -13.69 -8.46 -10.53
C ARG A 111 -14.51 -8.33 -9.24
N THR A 112 -14.48 -7.17 -8.57
CA THR A 112 -15.15 -6.97 -7.27
C THR A 112 -16.64 -6.69 -7.40
N GLY A 113 -17.17 -6.59 -8.62
CA GLY A 113 -18.59 -6.29 -8.87
C GLY A 113 -19.00 -4.89 -8.39
N GLY A 114 -18.05 -3.94 -8.37
CA GLY A 114 -18.29 -2.56 -7.96
C GLY A 114 -18.18 -2.32 -6.45
N ARG A 115 -17.95 -3.36 -5.64
CA ARG A 115 -17.74 -3.18 -4.20
C ARG A 115 -16.49 -2.35 -3.91
N VAL A 116 -16.63 -1.43 -2.97
CA VAL A 116 -15.57 -0.54 -2.53
C VAL A 116 -15.19 -0.83 -1.07
N ILE A 117 -13.90 -0.64 -0.78
CA ILE A 117 -13.39 -0.61 0.59
C ILE A 117 -12.81 0.78 0.81
N ARG A 118 -13.24 1.42 1.90
CA ARG A 118 -12.72 2.71 2.35
C ARG A 118 -12.24 2.59 3.78
N SER A 119 -11.20 3.34 4.11
CA SER A 119 -10.68 3.39 5.47
C SER A 119 -10.41 4.83 5.88
N ARG A 120 -10.54 5.07 7.18
CA ARG A 120 -10.12 6.29 7.87
C ARG A 120 -9.31 5.91 9.09
N VAL A 121 -8.22 6.59 9.34
CA VAL A 121 -7.37 6.39 10.52
C VAL A 121 -7.54 7.57 11.45
N LEU A 122 -8.03 7.33 12.66
CA LEU A 122 -8.05 8.33 13.72
C LEU A 122 -6.75 8.24 14.51
N ARG A 123 -6.13 9.39 14.77
CA ARG A 123 -4.83 9.49 15.43
C ARG A 123 -4.97 10.13 16.80
N LEU A 124 -4.50 9.41 17.83
CA LEU A 124 -4.64 9.77 19.22
C LEU A 124 -3.27 9.92 19.88
N CYS A 125 -3.18 10.83 20.82
CA CYS A 125 -2.03 10.96 21.74
C CYS A 125 -2.52 11.18 23.18
N GLY A 126 -1.66 10.86 24.16
CA GLY A 126 -1.96 11.07 25.59
C GLY A 126 -2.87 10.01 26.22
N ILE A 127 -3.09 8.88 25.55
CA ILE A 127 -3.81 7.72 26.07
C ILE A 127 -3.02 6.45 25.73
N GLY A 128 -3.06 5.44 26.62
CA GLY A 128 -2.51 4.11 26.34
C GLY A 128 -3.42 3.28 25.43
N GLU A 129 -2.83 2.36 24.67
CA GLU A 129 -3.57 1.48 23.76
C GLU A 129 -4.65 0.67 24.49
N SER A 130 -4.29 0.01 25.59
CA SER A 130 -5.22 -0.79 26.39
C SER A 130 -6.38 0.03 26.97
N ASP A 131 -6.14 1.27 27.39
CA ASP A 131 -7.18 2.14 27.93
C ASP A 131 -8.13 2.63 26.84
N ALA A 132 -7.59 2.88 25.65
CA ALA A 132 -8.38 3.26 24.47
C ALA A 132 -9.23 2.09 23.97
N GLU A 133 -8.65 0.89 23.87
CA GLU A 133 -9.38 -0.32 23.49
C GLU A 133 -10.50 -0.67 24.48
N ALA A 134 -10.25 -0.55 25.78
CA ALA A 134 -11.27 -0.81 26.78
C ALA A 134 -12.52 0.07 26.61
N GLN A 135 -12.35 1.33 26.20
CA GLN A 135 -13.44 2.26 25.93
C GLN A 135 -14.16 2.01 24.60
N LEU A 136 -13.55 1.26 23.68
CA LEU A 136 -14.08 0.98 22.35
C LEU A 136 -14.39 -0.51 22.10
N HIS A 137 -14.37 -1.32 23.15
CA HIS A 137 -14.46 -2.78 23.05
C HIS A 137 -15.69 -3.27 22.24
N ASP A 138 -16.84 -2.64 22.44
CA ASP A 138 -18.08 -2.94 21.71
C ASP A 138 -17.99 -2.54 20.21
N LEU A 139 -17.29 -1.47 19.90
CA LEU A 139 -17.06 -1.01 18.52
C LEU A 139 -16.04 -1.88 17.79
N ILE A 140 -15.02 -2.38 18.49
CA ILE A 140 -14.01 -3.30 17.93
C ILE A 140 -14.64 -4.63 17.51
N ALA A 141 -15.70 -5.05 18.16
CA ALA A 141 -16.45 -6.26 17.79
C ALA A 141 -17.30 -6.11 16.51
N SER A 142 -17.38 -4.90 15.93
CA SER A 142 -18.14 -4.66 14.70
C SER A 142 -17.50 -5.33 13.48
N GLU A 143 -18.33 -6.01 12.67
CA GLU A 143 -17.88 -6.67 11.44
C GLU A 143 -17.80 -5.73 10.23
N ASN A 144 -18.66 -4.71 10.17
CA ASN A 144 -18.66 -3.71 9.10
C ASN A 144 -19.41 -2.43 9.50
N PRO A 145 -18.75 -1.29 9.65
CA PRO A 145 -17.31 -1.11 9.50
C PRO A 145 -16.52 -1.78 10.63
N THR A 146 -15.30 -2.25 10.32
CA THR A 146 -14.38 -2.76 11.33
C THR A 146 -13.63 -1.60 11.98
N LEU A 147 -13.26 -1.78 13.27
CA LEU A 147 -12.39 -0.87 14.01
C LEU A 147 -11.17 -1.64 14.50
N ALA A 148 -9.97 -1.23 14.08
CA ALA A 148 -8.73 -1.92 14.42
C ALA A 148 -7.72 -0.96 15.06
N PRO A 149 -7.16 -1.26 16.25
CA PRO A 149 -6.06 -0.52 16.84
C PRO A 149 -4.76 -0.77 16.07
N LEU A 150 -3.91 0.23 16.02
CA LEU A 150 -2.59 0.22 15.40
C LEU A 150 -1.63 1.00 16.31
N ALA A 151 -0.83 0.29 17.09
CA ALA A 151 0.15 0.95 17.96
C ALA A 151 1.26 1.62 17.16
N LYS A 152 1.59 2.84 17.56
CA LYS A 152 2.74 3.60 17.07
C LYS A 152 3.51 4.17 18.25
N LEU A 153 4.79 4.44 18.07
CA LEU A 153 5.60 5.03 19.12
C LEU A 153 5.05 6.42 19.50
N GLY A 154 4.52 6.54 20.73
CA GLY A 154 3.95 7.79 21.26
C GLY A 154 2.53 8.11 20.79
N GLU A 155 1.91 7.30 19.95
CA GLU A 155 0.57 7.50 19.41
C GLU A 155 -0.22 6.19 19.42
N VAL A 156 -1.53 6.29 19.50
CA VAL A 156 -2.47 5.18 19.25
C VAL A 156 -3.31 5.55 18.03
N HIS A 157 -3.40 4.66 17.08
CA HIS A 157 -4.22 4.87 15.89
C HIS A 157 -5.38 3.86 15.89
N PHE A 158 -6.57 4.31 15.48
CA PHE A 158 -7.70 3.43 15.19
C PHE A 158 -8.08 3.54 13.72
N ARG A 159 -8.00 2.42 13.00
CA ARG A 159 -8.44 2.34 11.61
C ARG A 159 -9.86 1.83 11.52
N ILE A 160 -10.74 2.68 11.02
CA ILE A 160 -12.10 2.33 10.63
C ILE A 160 -12.05 1.88 9.17
N THR A 161 -12.58 0.70 8.86
CA THR A 161 -12.63 0.19 7.47
C THR A 161 -14.03 -0.28 7.14
N ALA A 162 -14.64 0.31 6.12
CA ALA A 162 -15.97 -0.06 5.63
C ALA A 162 -15.90 -0.70 4.25
N ARG A 163 -16.71 -1.74 4.07
CA ARG A 163 -17.03 -2.36 2.78
C ARG A 163 -18.47 -2.00 2.41
N ALA A 164 -18.66 -1.51 1.18
CA ALA A 164 -19.97 -1.09 0.69
C ALA A 164 -20.09 -1.25 -0.83
N ASP A 165 -21.30 -1.04 -1.35
CA ASP A 165 -21.57 -1.10 -2.80
C ASP A 165 -21.30 0.25 -3.50
N SER A 166 -21.10 1.34 -2.71
CA SER A 166 -20.69 2.63 -3.26
C SER A 166 -19.73 3.37 -2.30
N PRO A 167 -18.92 4.32 -2.83
CA PRO A 167 -18.06 5.16 -1.99
C PRO A 167 -18.85 5.97 -0.95
N GLU A 168 -20.02 6.48 -1.30
CA GLU A 168 -20.89 7.28 -0.45
C GLU A 168 -21.42 6.45 0.73
N GLN A 169 -21.83 5.21 0.46
CA GLN A 169 -22.28 4.30 1.50
C GLN A 169 -21.13 3.92 2.44
N ALA A 170 -19.93 3.67 1.91
CA ALA A 170 -18.75 3.41 2.73
C ALA A 170 -18.43 4.59 3.65
N GLU A 171 -18.50 5.82 3.14
CA GLU A 171 -18.25 7.03 3.92
C GLU A 171 -19.31 7.25 5.01
N GLN A 172 -20.58 6.95 4.75
CA GLN A 172 -21.64 7.00 5.77
C GLN A 172 -21.37 6.03 6.92
N LEU A 173 -20.95 4.81 6.61
CA LEU A 173 -20.60 3.80 7.61
C LEU A 173 -19.40 4.25 8.45
N ILE A 174 -18.35 4.76 7.80
CA ILE A 174 -17.17 5.29 8.49
C ILE A 174 -17.55 6.47 9.39
N ALA A 175 -18.30 7.43 8.87
CA ALA A 175 -18.72 8.62 9.63
C ALA A 175 -19.57 8.25 10.86
N ALA A 176 -20.40 7.22 10.77
CA ALA A 176 -21.18 6.74 11.91
C ALA A 176 -20.26 6.19 13.02
N MET A 177 -19.32 5.30 12.66
CA MET A 177 -18.35 4.74 13.61
C MET A 177 -17.43 5.83 14.18
N GLU A 178 -16.94 6.74 13.35
CA GLU A 178 -16.11 7.87 13.77
C GLU A 178 -16.78 8.74 14.82
N ARG A 179 -18.08 9.04 14.67
CA ARG A 179 -18.84 9.80 15.69
C ARG A 179 -18.82 9.11 17.04
N GLU A 180 -19.03 7.80 17.08
CA GLU A 180 -18.99 7.02 18.31
C GLU A 180 -17.59 7.03 18.96
N VAL A 181 -16.54 6.85 18.17
CA VAL A 181 -15.16 6.93 18.65
C VAL A 181 -14.85 8.33 19.19
N ARG A 182 -15.25 9.38 18.48
CA ARG A 182 -15.04 10.78 18.91
C ARG A 182 -15.86 11.13 20.16
N ALA A 183 -17.02 10.57 20.34
CA ALA A 183 -17.84 10.78 21.55
C ALA A 183 -17.13 10.26 22.80
N ARG A 184 -16.34 9.17 22.69
CA ARG A 184 -15.66 8.54 23.83
C ARG A 184 -14.21 9.02 23.98
N LEU A 185 -13.48 9.20 22.90
CA LEU A 185 -12.04 9.48 22.89
C LEU A 185 -11.67 10.82 22.25
N GLY A 186 -12.63 11.70 21.97
CA GLY A 186 -12.39 12.94 21.24
C GLY A 186 -11.31 13.85 21.84
N ALA A 187 -11.16 13.87 23.17
CA ALA A 187 -10.13 14.65 23.85
C ALA A 187 -8.69 14.21 23.51
N TYR A 188 -8.51 12.97 23.04
CA TYR A 188 -7.21 12.43 22.68
C TYR A 188 -6.93 12.45 21.17
N ILE A 189 -7.98 12.66 20.34
CA ILE A 189 -7.85 12.64 18.87
C ILE A 189 -7.30 13.98 18.39
N PHE A 190 -6.06 13.98 17.89
CA PHE A 190 -5.43 15.17 17.34
C PHE A 190 -5.61 15.31 15.83
N GLY A 191 -6.00 14.24 15.12
CA GLY A 191 -6.19 14.27 13.67
C GLY A 191 -6.71 12.98 13.09
N ALA A 192 -6.82 12.96 11.77
CA ALA A 192 -7.20 11.79 10.99
C ALA A 192 -6.30 11.64 9.75
N ASP A 193 -6.20 10.42 9.25
CA ASP A 193 -5.47 10.02 8.03
C ASP A 193 -4.02 10.51 8.03
N ASP A 194 -3.65 11.48 7.21
CA ASP A 194 -2.27 11.97 7.07
C ASP A 194 -1.90 13.08 8.07
N ALA A 195 -2.82 13.47 8.97
CA ALA A 195 -2.53 14.48 9.98
C ALA A 195 -1.37 14.06 10.88
N THR A 196 -0.45 14.97 11.16
CA THR A 196 0.68 14.73 12.06
C THR A 196 0.52 15.50 13.36
N LEU A 197 1.17 15.02 14.43
CA LEU A 197 1.12 15.67 15.73
C LEU A 197 1.75 17.08 15.65
N GLU A 198 2.80 17.25 14.86
CA GLU A 198 3.44 18.53 14.60
C GLU A 198 2.47 19.53 13.98
N GLN A 199 1.72 19.09 12.97
CA GLN A 199 0.68 19.93 12.35
C GLN A 199 -0.39 20.35 13.34
N ALA A 200 -0.86 19.42 14.20
CA ALA A 200 -1.84 19.74 15.24
C ALA A 200 -1.32 20.77 16.22
N VAL A 201 -0.06 20.67 16.65
CA VAL A 201 0.59 21.63 17.55
C VAL A 201 0.72 23.00 16.89
N VAL A 202 1.25 23.05 15.64
CA VAL A 202 1.43 24.31 14.92
C VAL A 202 0.08 25.00 14.70
N GLN A 203 -0.96 24.28 14.25
CA GLN A 203 -2.30 24.83 14.07
C GLN A 203 -2.90 25.36 15.38
N SER A 204 -2.68 24.66 16.49
CA SER A 204 -3.15 25.11 17.81
C SER A 204 -2.48 26.40 18.25
N LEU A 205 -1.16 26.52 18.02
CA LEU A 205 -0.39 27.74 18.33
C LEU A 205 -0.84 28.94 17.47
N ILE A 206 -1.03 28.71 16.17
CA ILE A 206 -1.55 29.74 15.24
C ILE A 206 -2.94 30.20 15.69
N ALA A 207 -3.85 29.27 15.99
CA ALA A 207 -5.21 29.61 16.43
C ALA A 207 -5.22 30.38 17.76
N ALA A 208 -4.26 30.10 18.66
CA ALA A 208 -4.13 30.79 19.95
C ALA A 208 -3.30 32.10 19.86
N GLY A 209 -2.71 32.44 18.71
CA GLY A 209 -1.80 33.59 18.55
C GLY A 209 -0.53 33.45 19.40
N GLN A 210 -0.07 32.23 19.66
CA GLN A 210 1.07 31.94 20.50
C GLN A 210 2.32 31.58 19.70
N SER A 211 3.48 31.86 20.27
CA SER A 211 4.78 31.45 19.76
C SER A 211 5.35 30.30 20.61
N LEU A 212 6.19 29.49 19.98
CA LEU A 212 6.91 28.38 20.64
C LEU A 212 8.41 28.66 20.64
N VAL A 213 9.02 28.49 21.80
CA VAL A 213 10.49 28.48 21.95
C VAL A 213 10.88 27.12 22.50
N VAL A 214 11.92 26.53 21.92
CA VAL A 214 12.46 25.24 22.37
C VAL A 214 13.94 25.38 22.77
N ALA A 215 14.35 24.65 23.83
CA ALA A 215 15.73 24.46 24.19
C ALA A 215 15.98 22.94 24.23
N GLU A 216 16.92 22.49 23.43
CA GLU A 216 17.17 21.06 23.24
C GLU A 216 18.59 20.67 23.69
N SER A 217 18.74 19.47 24.28
CA SER A 217 20.01 18.85 24.58
C SER A 217 19.99 17.40 24.17
N CYS A 218 21.06 16.94 23.51
CA CYS A 218 21.24 15.58 22.98
C CYS A 218 20.28 15.15 21.83
N THR A 219 19.37 15.99 21.39
CA THR A 219 18.39 15.69 20.36
C THR A 219 18.84 16.11 18.95
N GLY A 220 19.95 16.85 18.83
CA GLY A 220 20.42 17.39 17.55
C GLY A 220 19.45 18.39 16.89
N GLY A 221 18.57 19.03 17.69
CA GLY A 221 17.54 19.96 17.17
C GLY A 221 16.31 19.24 16.60
N LEU A 222 16.06 17.99 16.98
CA LEU A 222 14.99 17.18 16.40
C LEU A 222 13.59 17.77 16.63
N LEU A 223 13.32 18.29 17.83
CA LEU A 223 12.02 18.91 18.15
C LEU A 223 11.78 20.15 17.31
N ALA A 224 12.77 21.05 17.26
CA ALA A 224 12.70 22.25 16.43
C ALA A 224 12.53 21.91 14.95
N ASN A 225 13.28 20.92 14.46
CA ASN A 225 13.17 20.43 13.09
C ASN A 225 11.77 19.89 12.77
N ARG A 226 11.17 19.07 13.64
CA ARG A 226 9.82 18.55 13.46
C ARG A 226 8.78 19.67 13.36
N ILE A 227 8.87 20.69 14.19
CA ILE A 227 7.95 21.83 14.16
C ILE A 227 8.15 22.69 12.91
N THR A 228 9.39 23.00 12.54
CA THR A 228 9.70 23.88 11.39
C THR A 228 9.50 23.20 10.03
N ASN A 229 9.37 21.89 10.00
CA ASN A 229 8.98 21.14 8.79
C ASN A 229 7.48 21.23 8.45
N VAL A 230 6.68 21.81 9.33
CA VAL A 230 5.28 22.13 9.03
C VAL A 230 5.27 23.46 8.27
N PRO A 231 4.78 23.48 7.00
CA PRO A 231 4.74 24.69 6.17
C PRO A 231 3.78 25.75 6.69
#